data_0459a8f5824f3ea34c4f450dd4b805cb
#
_entry.id   0459a8f5824f3ea34c4f450dd4b805cb
#
_cell.length_a   1.000
_cell.length_b   1.000
_cell.length_c   1.000
_cell.angle_alpha   90.00
_cell.angle_beta   90.00
_cell.angle_gamma   90.00
#
_symmetry.space_group_name_H-M   'P 1'
#
loop_
_entity.id
_entity.type
_entity.pdbx_description
1 polymer ?
#
loop_
_entity_poly.entity_id
_entity_poly.type
_entity_poly.pdbx_seq_one_letter_code
_entity_poly.pdbx_strand_id
1 'polypeptide(L)'
;KDLIKSLPFKLTDSQNKVLSEIFSDLTNPNQVMNRLLQGDVGSGKTIIAILSCYLAHLNNSLSVLIAPTEILAQQHYQNFEKILVSLNVPLFLLTGSKKIDLKKIPKNAIIISTHAIIYQKAHLDNKISLLIIDEQHKFGVKQRSFLNSSTKLPHCLTMTATPIPRTISLTILGN
;
A
#
# COMPACT_ATOMS: atom_id res chain seq x y z
N LYS A 1 9.45 -11.09 11.33
CA LYS A 1 10.86 -11.55 11.12
C LYS A 1 10.91 -12.80 10.22
N ASP A 2 9.94 -13.70 10.35
CA ASP A 2 9.97 -14.99 9.65
C ASP A 2 9.77 -14.85 8.13
N LEU A 3 8.87 -13.97 7.68
CA LEU A 3 8.70 -13.70 6.24
C LEU A 3 9.98 -13.15 5.59
N ILE A 4 10.71 -12.25 6.25
CA ILE A 4 11.96 -11.71 5.69
C ILE A 4 13.01 -12.83 5.53
N LYS A 5 13.04 -13.80 6.44
CA LYS A 5 13.96 -14.95 6.36
C LYS A 5 13.57 -15.95 5.27
N SER A 6 12.28 -16.04 4.92
CA SER A 6 11.78 -16.94 3.87
C SER A 6 11.87 -16.37 2.46
N LEU A 7 12.28 -15.11 2.31
CA LEU A 7 12.48 -14.51 0.99
C LEU A 7 13.61 -15.23 0.23
N PRO A 8 13.48 -15.44 -1.08
CA PRO A 8 14.50 -16.07 -1.91
C PRO A 8 15.74 -15.19 -2.15
N PHE A 9 15.80 -14.02 -1.53
CA PHE A 9 16.88 -13.03 -1.64
C PHE A 9 17.04 -12.27 -0.32
N LYS A 10 18.20 -11.66 -0.14
CA LYS A 10 18.46 -10.77 0.99
C LYS A 10 18.03 -9.34 0.66
N LEU A 11 17.42 -8.66 1.62
CA LEU A 11 17.16 -7.23 1.50
C LEU A 11 18.47 -6.44 1.55
N THR A 12 18.56 -5.36 0.77
CA THR A 12 19.66 -4.42 0.84
C THR A 12 19.62 -3.60 2.13
N ASP A 13 20.73 -2.98 2.51
CA ASP A 13 20.79 -2.12 3.69
C ASP A 13 19.81 -0.94 3.59
N SER A 14 19.67 -0.35 2.40
CA SER A 14 18.70 0.70 2.13
C SER A 14 17.26 0.23 2.34
N GLN A 15 16.92 -0.98 1.84
CA GLN A 15 15.60 -1.57 2.04
C GLN A 15 15.33 -1.86 3.52
N ASN A 16 16.32 -2.40 4.24
CA ASN A 16 16.21 -2.65 5.68
C ASN A 16 15.98 -1.36 6.47
N LYS A 17 16.71 -0.28 6.13
CA LYS A 17 16.53 1.03 6.75
C LYS A 17 15.12 1.56 6.52
N VAL A 18 14.66 1.59 5.26
CA VAL A 18 13.31 2.06 4.90
C VAL A 18 12.22 1.26 5.61
N LEU A 19 12.35 -0.07 5.66
CA LEU A 19 11.39 -0.92 6.37
C LEU A 19 11.38 -0.64 7.87
N SER A 20 12.54 -0.43 8.49
CA SER A 20 12.62 -0.08 9.91
C SER A 20 11.88 1.22 10.21
N GLU A 21 12.02 2.23 9.37
CA GLU A 21 11.32 3.51 9.49
C GLU A 21 9.81 3.35 9.29
N ILE A 22 9.37 2.62 8.25
CA ILE A 22 7.96 2.35 8.00
C ILE A 22 7.34 1.56 9.17
N PHE A 23 8.04 0.56 9.70
CA PHE A 23 7.55 -0.25 10.81
C PHE A 23 7.42 0.57 12.10
N SER A 24 8.37 1.48 12.35
CA SER A 24 8.28 2.43 13.47
C SER A 24 7.03 3.29 13.37
N ASP A 25 6.76 3.84 12.18
CA ASP A 25 5.58 4.69 11.96
C ASP A 25 4.27 3.91 12.09
N LEU A 26 4.19 2.71 11.49
CA LEU A 26 2.98 1.88 11.52
C LEU A 26 2.62 1.39 12.93
N THR A 27 3.59 1.32 13.82
CA THR A 27 3.40 0.88 15.21
C THR A 27 3.25 2.04 16.19
N ASN A 28 3.46 3.29 15.75
CA ASN A 28 3.30 4.48 16.60
C ASN A 28 1.83 4.92 16.63
N PRO A 29 1.14 4.84 17.80
CA PRO A 29 -0.27 5.20 17.90
C PRO A 29 -0.55 6.70 17.76
N ASN A 30 0.47 7.54 17.91
CA ASN A 30 0.35 9.00 17.97
C ASN A 30 0.63 9.67 16.61
N GLN A 31 1.01 8.91 15.60
CA GLN A 31 1.42 9.48 14.32
C GLN A 31 0.80 8.71 13.14
N VAL A 32 0.30 9.44 12.16
CA VAL A 32 -0.10 8.88 10.88
C VAL A 32 1.08 8.99 9.91
N MET A 33 1.54 7.85 9.39
CA MET A 33 2.60 7.82 8.39
C MET A 33 2.11 8.47 7.09
N ASN A 34 2.92 9.37 6.54
CA ASN A 34 2.76 9.87 5.18
C ASN A 34 4.15 9.95 4.53
N ARG A 35 4.53 8.89 3.80
CA ARG A 35 5.88 8.72 3.25
C ARG A 35 5.88 8.57 1.74
N LEU A 36 6.94 9.09 1.14
CA LEU A 36 7.28 8.88 -0.26
C LEU A 36 8.46 7.90 -0.36
N LEU A 37 8.22 6.77 -0.99
CA LEU A 37 9.24 5.79 -1.35
C LEU A 37 9.67 6.01 -2.81
N GLN A 38 10.82 6.62 -2.98
CA GLN A 38 11.40 6.87 -4.28
C GLN A 38 12.51 5.87 -4.58
N GLY A 39 12.57 5.39 -5.80
CA GLY A 39 13.64 4.49 -6.26
C GLY A 39 13.40 4.06 -7.70
N ASP A 40 14.47 3.73 -8.41
CA ASP A 40 14.40 3.32 -9.81
C ASP A 40 13.53 2.08 -10.04
N VAL A 41 13.19 1.82 -11.30
CA VAL A 41 12.55 0.56 -11.69
C VAL A 41 13.48 -0.59 -11.29
N GLY A 42 12.93 -1.61 -10.63
CA GLY A 42 13.74 -2.74 -10.14
C GLY A 42 14.44 -2.53 -8.79
N SER A 43 14.35 -1.35 -8.17
CA SER A 43 14.95 -1.08 -6.84
C SER A 43 14.32 -1.87 -5.68
N GLY A 44 13.24 -2.61 -5.96
CA GLY A 44 12.55 -3.44 -4.97
C GLY A 44 11.48 -2.70 -4.17
N LYS A 45 10.88 -1.63 -4.69
CA LYS A 45 9.75 -0.95 -4.03
C LYS A 45 8.59 -1.91 -3.72
N THR A 46 8.34 -2.87 -4.62
CA THR A 46 7.28 -3.85 -4.45
C THR A 46 7.47 -4.72 -3.20
N ILE A 47 8.70 -5.15 -2.88
CA ILE A 47 8.92 -5.94 -1.66
C ILE A 47 8.69 -5.12 -0.40
N ILE A 48 9.03 -3.82 -0.41
CA ILE A 48 8.71 -2.90 0.68
C ILE A 48 7.19 -2.82 0.89
N ALA A 49 6.42 -2.68 -0.21
CA ALA A 49 4.96 -2.68 -0.15
C ALA A 49 4.40 -3.99 0.43
N ILE A 50 4.89 -5.16 -0.04
CA ILE A 50 4.45 -6.46 0.46
C ILE A 50 4.70 -6.59 1.96
N LEU A 51 5.90 -6.26 2.42
CA LEU A 51 6.26 -6.37 3.84
C LEU A 51 5.48 -5.39 4.72
N SER A 52 5.19 -4.19 4.21
CA SER A 52 4.35 -3.20 4.92
C SER A 52 2.89 -3.67 5.03
N CYS A 53 2.31 -4.21 3.96
CA CYS A 53 0.97 -4.81 3.98
C CYS A 53 0.91 -6.04 4.90
N TYR A 54 1.95 -6.88 4.88
CA TYR A 54 2.02 -8.03 5.78
C TYR A 54 2.09 -7.62 7.25
N LEU A 55 2.81 -6.54 7.58
CA LEU A 55 2.79 -5.99 8.94
C LEU A 55 1.39 -5.50 9.35
N ALA A 56 0.69 -4.80 8.46
CA ALA A 56 -0.69 -4.39 8.70
C ALA A 56 -1.61 -5.61 8.93
N HIS A 57 -1.46 -6.66 8.12
CA HIS A 57 -2.17 -7.93 8.28
C HIS A 57 -1.94 -8.54 9.68
N LEU A 58 -0.70 -8.62 10.14
CA LEU A 58 -0.35 -9.14 11.47
C LEU A 58 -0.95 -8.31 12.62
N ASN A 59 -1.18 -7.02 12.39
CA ASN A 59 -1.87 -6.11 13.33
C ASN A 59 -3.40 -6.10 13.14
N ASN A 60 -3.95 -7.12 12.48
CA ASN A 60 -5.39 -7.26 12.21
C ASN A 60 -5.98 -6.03 11.49
N SER A 61 -5.24 -5.48 10.55
CA SER A 61 -5.55 -4.24 9.86
C SER A 61 -5.63 -4.42 8.35
N LEU A 62 -6.63 -3.74 7.73
CA LEU A 62 -6.85 -3.75 6.29
C LEU A 62 -5.83 -2.86 5.59
N SER A 63 -5.20 -3.38 4.55
CA SER A 63 -4.34 -2.60 3.67
C SER A 63 -4.83 -2.62 2.22
N VAL A 64 -4.60 -1.52 1.52
CA VAL A 64 -4.97 -1.34 0.12
C VAL A 64 -3.76 -0.85 -0.66
N LEU A 65 -3.45 -1.51 -1.78
CA LEU A 65 -2.51 -1.01 -2.77
C LEU A 65 -3.27 -0.57 -4.02
N ILE A 66 -3.07 0.66 -4.44
CA ILE A 66 -3.69 1.21 -5.65
C ILE A 66 -2.64 1.32 -6.75
N ALA A 67 -2.89 0.62 -7.86
CA ALA A 67 -2.09 0.69 -9.06
C ALA A 67 -2.78 1.56 -10.14
N PRO A 68 -2.02 2.20 -11.04
CA PRO A 68 -2.57 3.11 -12.04
C PRO A 68 -3.37 2.40 -13.15
N THR A 69 -3.11 1.12 -13.40
CA THR A 69 -3.78 0.32 -14.45
C THR A 69 -4.14 -1.07 -13.95
N GLU A 70 -5.10 -1.73 -14.61
CA GLU A 70 -5.48 -3.12 -14.29
C GLU A 70 -4.32 -4.11 -14.51
N ILE A 71 -3.49 -3.88 -15.53
CA ILE A 71 -2.32 -4.72 -15.80
C ILE A 71 -1.33 -4.65 -14.64
N LEU A 72 -1.03 -3.45 -14.15
CA LEU A 72 -0.13 -3.27 -13.00
C LEU A 72 -0.75 -3.79 -11.70
N ALA A 73 -2.06 -3.62 -11.51
CA ALA A 73 -2.76 -4.22 -10.37
C ALA A 73 -2.64 -5.75 -10.38
N GLN A 74 -2.78 -6.38 -11.54
CA GLN A 74 -2.62 -7.81 -11.70
C GLN A 74 -1.18 -8.27 -11.47
N GLN A 75 -0.19 -7.54 -11.95
CA GLN A 75 1.23 -7.83 -11.68
C GLN A 75 1.55 -7.73 -10.18
N HIS A 76 1.06 -6.69 -9.51
CA HIS A 76 1.21 -6.58 -8.05
C HIS A 76 0.54 -7.75 -7.34
N TYR A 77 -0.70 -8.09 -7.72
CA TYR A 77 -1.40 -9.23 -7.13
C TYR A 77 -0.58 -10.52 -7.24
N GLN A 78 -0.07 -10.85 -8.42
CA GLN A 78 0.77 -12.03 -8.64
C GLN A 78 2.06 -12.00 -7.80
N ASN A 79 2.71 -10.85 -7.66
CA ASN A 79 3.91 -10.71 -6.85
C ASN A 79 3.63 -10.90 -5.35
N PHE A 80 2.51 -10.35 -4.86
CA PHE A 80 2.05 -10.54 -3.50
C PHE A 80 1.68 -12.01 -3.23
N GLU A 81 0.93 -12.62 -4.13
CA GLU A 81 0.51 -14.02 -4.03
C GLU A 81 1.72 -14.95 -3.92
N LYS A 82 2.73 -14.81 -4.80
CA LYS A 82 3.95 -15.63 -4.77
C LYS A 82 4.67 -15.59 -3.42
N ILE A 83 4.68 -14.45 -2.75
CA ILE A 83 5.41 -14.27 -1.48
C ILE A 83 4.54 -14.66 -0.28
N LEU A 84 3.23 -14.41 -0.34
CA LEU A 84 2.33 -14.57 0.79
C LEU A 84 1.54 -15.88 0.79
N VAL A 85 1.62 -16.70 -0.28
CA VAL A 85 0.81 -17.91 -0.44
C VAL A 85 0.95 -18.90 0.73
N SER A 86 2.17 -19.07 1.26
CA SER A 86 2.44 -19.98 2.39
C SER A 86 1.92 -19.45 3.74
N LEU A 87 1.51 -18.20 3.81
CA LEU A 87 1.13 -17.52 5.05
C LEU A 87 -0.38 -17.37 5.22
N ASN A 88 -1.18 -17.91 4.28
CA ASN A 88 -2.64 -17.82 4.27
C ASN A 88 -3.20 -16.39 4.48
N VAL A 89 -2.52 -15.39 3.92
CA VAL A 89 -2.96 -14.00 3.98
C VAL A 89 -4.15 -13.78 3.05
N PRO A 90 -5.29 -13.24 3.53
CA PRO A 90 -6.43 -12.92 2.67
C PRO A 90 -6.04 -11.83 1.65
N LEU A 91 -5.84 -12.21 0.40
CA LEU A 91 -5.42 -11.33 -0.70
C LEU A 91 -6.53 -11.23 -1.75
N PHE A 92 -6.90 -10.02 -2.13
CA PHE A 92 -7.97 -9.74 -3.08
C PHE A 92 -7.51 -8.82 -4.20
N LEU A 93 -8.05 -9.03 -5.40
CA LEU A 93 -7.87 -8.16 -6.55
C LEU A 93 -9.20 -7.50 -6.92
N LEU A 94 -9.26 -6.16 -6.91
CA LEU A 94 -10.41 -5.36 -7.29
C LEU A 94 -10.05 -4.41 -8.44
N THR A 95 -10.66 -4.63 -9.58
CA THR A 95 -10.46 -3.78 -10.78
C THR A 95 -11.82 -3.44 -11.40
N GLY A 96 -11.82 -2.67 -12.49
CA GLY A 96 -13.04 -2.44 -13.25
C GLY A 96 -13.68 -3.73 -13.76
N SER A 97 -12.85 -4.68 -14.20
CA SER A 97 -13.28 -5.98 -14.73
C SER A 97 -13.50 -7.04 -13.63
N LYS A 98 -12.83 -6.94 -12.48
CA LYS A 98 -12.91 -7.91 -11.38
C LYS A 98 -13.50 -7.28 -10.12
N LYS A 99 -14.77 -7.59 -9.86
CA LYS A 99 -15.50 -7.10 -8.69
C LYS A 99 -15.39 -8.09 -7.52
N ILE A 100 -15.37 -7.55 -6.31
CA ILE A 100 -15.39 -8.31 -5.05
C ILE A 100 -16.47 -7.74 -4.12
N ASP A 101 -17.03 -8.57 -3.26
CA ASP A 101 -17.96 -8.11 -2.22
C ASP A 101 -17.18 -7.56 -1.02
N LEU A 102 -17.03 -6.24 -0.96
CA LEU A 102 -16.29 -5.55 0.08
C LEU A 102 -16.85 -5.77 1.50
N LYS A 103 -18.13 -6.16 1.62
CA LYS A 103 -18.75 -6.44 2.93
C LYS A 103 -18.23 -7.72 3.56
N LYS A 104 -17.75 -8.66 2.74
CA LYS A 104 -17.25 -9.97 3.18
C LYS A 104 -15.74 -10.02 3.39
N ILE A 105 -15.03 -8.91 3.18
CA ILE A 105 -13.58 -8.87 3.30
C ILE A 105 -13.17 -8.87 4.78
N PRO A 106 -12.24 -9.77 5.18
CA PRO A 106 -11.68 -9.76 6.52
C PRO A 106 -10.97 -8.44 6.87
N LYS A 107 -10.96 -8.08 8.14
CA LYS A 107 -10.31 -6.85 8.62
C LYS A 107 -8.79 -6.82 8.38
N ASN A 108 -8.17 -7.97 8.30
CA ASN A 108 -6.73 -8.16 8.08
C ASN A 108 -6.38 -8.50 6.62
N ALA A 109 -7.28 -8.21 5.68
CA ALA A 109 -7.06 -8.47 4.27
C ALA A 109 -6.08 -7.47 3.63
N ILE A 110 -5.51 -7.90 2.50
CA ILE A 110 -4.77 -7.05 1.57
C ILE A 110 -5.60 -6.96 0.28
N ILE A 111 -5.90 -5.74 -0.16
CA ILE A 111 -6.60 -5.50 -1.42
C ILE A 111 -5.64 -4.83 -2.39
N ILE A 112 -5.43 -5.46 -3.53
CA ILE A 112 -4.77 -4.82 -4.68
C ILE A 112 -5.86 -4.31 -5.60
N SER A 113 -5.79 -3.04 -5.97
CA SER A 113 -6.86 -2.40 -6.75
C SER A 113 -6.33 -1.39 -7.74
N THR A 114 -7.20 -0.97 -8.64
CA THR A 114 -7.07 0.28 -9.38
C THR A 114 -7.87 1.38 -8.67
N HIS A 115 -8.01 2.53 -9.32
CA HIS A 115 -8.91 3.61 -8.85
C HIS A 115 -10.36 3.17 -8.66
N ALA A 116 -10.75 1.99 -9.13
CA ALA A 116 -12.10 1.44 -8.96
C ALA A 116 -12.53 1.36 -7.49
N ILE A 117 -11.56 1.21 -6.56
CA ILE A 117 -11.84 1.15 -5.12
C ILE A 117 -12.39 2.47 -4.57
N ILE A 118 -12.03 3.61 -5.18
CA ILE A 118 -12.46 4.94 -4.75
C ILE A 118 -13.98 5.09 -4.86
N TYR A 119 -14.58 4.49 -5.88
CA TYR A 119 -16.03 4.52 -6.11
C TYR A 119 -16.81 3.56 -5.20
N GLN A 120 -16.11 2.65 -4.51
CA GLN A 120 -16.70 1.69 -3.59
C GLN A 120 -16.38 2.01 -2.11
N LYS A 121 -15.86 3.20 -1.85
CA LYS A 121 -15.36 3.65 -0.56
C LYS A 121 -16.36 3.51 0.59
N ALA A 122 -17.64 3.79 0.36
CA ALA A 122 -18.68 3.74 1.38
C ALA A 122 -18.75 2.39 2.14
N HIS A 123 -18.20 1.31 1.57
CA HIS A 123 -18.12 -0.01 2.21
C HIS A 123 -16.81 -0.25 2.97
N LEU A 124 -15.82 0.63 2.81
CA LEU A 124 -14.49 0.53 3.40
C LEU A 124 -14.15 1.68 4.36
N ASP A 125 -15.07 2.64 4.51
CA ASP A 125 -14.85 3.80 5.38
C ASP A 125 -14.45 3.36 6.79
N ASN A 126 -13.38 3.97 7.31
CA ASN A 126 -12.77 3.72 8.61
C ASN A 126 -12.13 2.33 8.82
N LYS A 127 -12.02 1.49 7.77
CA LYS A 127 -11.41 0.16 7.88
C LYS A 127 -9.98 0.12 7.37
N ILE A 128 -9.61 1.00 6.45
CA ILE A 128 -8.28 1.00 5.83
C ILE A 128 -7.29 1.62 6.81
N SER A 129 -6.29 0.84 7.21
CA SER A 129 -5.20 1.30 8.09
C SER A 129 -3.96 1.69 7.31
N LEU A 130 -3.69 1.02 6.18
CA LEU A 130 -2.55 1.31 5.32
C LEU A 130 -3.01 1.46 3.87
N LEU A 131 -2.68 2.59 3.28
CA LEU A 131 -2.88 2.86 1.86
C LEU A 131 -1.53 2.98 1.17
N ILE A 132 -1.31 2.17 0.14
CA ILE A 132 -0.13 2.26 -0.73
C ILE A 132 -0.58 2.73 -2.10
N ILE A 133 0.12 3.73 -2.64
CA ILE A 133 -0.19 4.33 -3.94
C ILE A 133 1.02 4.14 -4.84
N ASP A 134 0.84 3.41 -5.93
CA ASP A 134 1.87 3.24 -6.94
C ASP A 134 1.75 4.31 -8.04
N GLU A 135 2.87 5.00 -8.35
CA GLU A 135 2.95 6.03 -9.37
C GLU A 135 1.93 7.20 -9.20
N GLN A 136 2.03 7.93 -8.10
CA GLN A 136 1.09 8.99 -7.69
C GLN A 136 0.88 10.12 -8.70
N HIS A 137 1.82 10.38 -9.63
CA HIS A 137 1.67 11.46 -10.63
C HIS A 137 0.47 11.26 -11.57
N LYS A 138 -0.07 10.05 -11.66
CA LYS A 138 -1.33 9.74 -12.35
C LYS A 138 -2.57 9.94 -11.47
N PHE A 139 -2.38 10.34 -10.21
CA PHE A 139 -3.44 10.60 -9.24
C PHE A 139 -3.91 12.05 -9.31
N GLY A 140 -5.16 12.31 -9.66
CA GLY A 140 -5.79 13.63 -9.68
C GLY A 140 -6.35 14.08 -8.31
N VAL A 141 -6.87 15.32 -8.28
CA VAL A 141 -7.43 15.97 -7.06
C VAL A 141 -8.52 15.17 -6.34
N LYS A 142 -9.31 14.37 -7.07
CA LYS A 142 -10.40 13.54 -6.50
C LYS A 142 -9.89 12.43 -5.58
N GLN A 143 -8.64 12.06 -5.68
CA GLN A 143 -8.05 10.99 -4.88
C GLN A 143 -7.53 11.49 -3.53
N ARG A 144 -7.23 12.79 -3.42
CA ARG A 144 -6.96 13.43 -2.12
C ARG A 144 -8.20 13.43 -1.23
N SER A 145 -9.40 13.53 -1.82
CA SER A 145 -10.65 13.44 -1.07
C SER A 145 -10.90 12.04 -0.49
N PHE A 146 -10.28 11.00 -1.06
CA PHE A 146 -10.31 9.65 -0.50
C PHE A 146 -9.62 9.60 0.87
N LEU A 147 -8.56 10.38 1.07
CA LEU A 147 -7.86 10.47 2.35
C LEU A 147 -8.60 11.35 3.35
N ASN A 148 -9.31 12.39 2.88
CA ASN A 148 -9.86 13.44 3.76
C ASN A 148 -11.27 13.15 4.33
N SER A 149 -11.92 12.06 3.93
CA SER A 149 -13.32 11.79 4.32
C SER A 149 -13.45 10.75 5.44
N SER A 150 -12.35 10.20 5.94
CA SER A 150 -12.36 9.24 7.05
C SER A 150 -12.18 9.96 8.40
N THR A 151 -12.88 9.50 9.43
CA THR A 151 -12.68 10.01 10.81
C THR A 151 -11.31 9.66 11.36
N LYS A 152 -10.65 8.63 10.81
CA LYS A 152 -9.25 8.25 11.10
C LYS A 152 -8.50 8.12 9.78
N LEU A 153 -7.47 8.96 9.59
CA LEU A 153 -6.62 8.91 8.41
C LEU A 153 -5.83 7.61 8.37
N PRO A 154 -5.77 6.90 7.22
CA PRO A 154 -4.88 5.75 7.07
C PRO A 154 -3.42 6.20 6.99
N HIS A 155 -2.49 5.32 7.38
CA HIS A 155 -1.09 5.47 7.00
C HIS A 155 -0.98 5.44 5.47
N CYS A 156 -0.19 6.34 4.91
CA CYS A 156 -0.01 6.46 3.46
C CYS A 156 1.45 6.25 3.06
N LEU A 157 1.67 5.35 2.11
CA LEU A 157 2.95 5.12 1.46
C LEU A 157 2.80 5.33 -0.03
N THR A 158 3.41 6.37 -0.56
CA THR A 158 3.46 6.62 -2.00
C THR A 158 4.74 6.05 -2.59
N MET A 159 4.65 5.32 -3.69
CA MET A 159 5.79 4.78 -4.42
C MET A 159 5.93 5.47 -5.78
N THR A 160 7.15 5.82 -6.17
CA THR A 160 7.43 6.38 -7.50
C THR A 160 8.82 6.02 -8.00
N ALA A 161 8.94 5.83 -9.32
CA ALA A 161 10.23 5.69 -9.99
C ALA A 161 10.82 7.03 -10.43
N THR A 162 9.97 8.06 -10.62
CA THR A 162 10.42 9.37 -11.10
C THR A 162 10.86 10.27 -9.95
N PRO A 163 11.97 11.02 -10.08
CA PRO A 163 12.32 12.07 -9.14
C PRO A 163 11.20 13.12 -9.11
N ILE A 164 10.56 13.31 -7.98
CA ILE A 164 9.60 14.39 -7.79
C ILE A 164 10.38 15.64 -7.37
N PRO A 165 10.29 16.76 -8.09
CA PRO A 165 10.90 18.02 -7.67
C PRO A 165 10.44 18.39 -6.24
N ARG A 166 11.36 18.91 -5.41
CA ARG A 166 11.08 19.24 -3.99
C ARG A 166 9.84 20.12 -3.81
N THR A 167 9.59 21.03 -4.72
CA THR A 167 8.39 21.90 -4.71
C THR A 167 7.07 21.11 -4.81
N ILE A 168 7.06 19.99 -5.51
CA ILE A 168 5.87 19.14 -5.64
C ILE A 168 5.74 18.21 -4.44
N SER A 169 6.84 17.75 -3.86
CA SER A 169 6.80 16.87 -2.68
C SER A 169 6.18 17.54 -1.46
N LEU A 170 6.45 18.83 -1.23
CA LEU A 170 5.84 19.59 -0.15
C LEU A 170 4.31 19.74 -0.30
N THR A 171 3.83 19.89 -1.54
CA THR A 171 2.39 19.98 -1.81
C THR A 171 1.66 18.64 -1.66
N ILE A 172 2.38 17.54 -1.84
CA ILE A 172 1.84 16.17 -1.79
C ILE A 172 1.81 15.62 -0.37
N LEU A 173 2.86 15.89 0.40
CA LEU A 173 3.03 15.34 1.75
C LEU A 173 2.33 16.18 2.83
N GLY A 174 1.92 17.40 2.50
CA GLY A 174 1.35 18.36 3.46
C GLY A 174 2.35 18.80 4.52
N ASN A 175 2.28 20.02 4.98
CA ASN A 175 2.94 20.43 6.23
C ASN A 175 2.19 19.85 7.42
#